data_78df2a4ea900c192e09d76bcd499005f
#
_entry.id   78df2a4ea900c192e09d76bcd499005f
#
_cell.length_a   1.000
_cell.length_b   1.000
_cell.length_c   1.000
_cell.angle_alpha   90.00
_cell.angle_beta   90.00
_cell.angle_gamma   90.00
#
_symmetry.space_group_name_H-M   'P 1'
#
loop_
_entity.id
_entity.type
_entity.pdbx_description
1 polymer ?
#
loop_
_entity_poly.entity_id
_entity_poly.type
_entity_poly.pdbx_seq_one_letter_code
_entity_poly.pdbx_strand_id
1 'polypeptide(L)'
;MIDGMSTFEARYALALRGHIAGGGEMTLHVAYELGRGALASGVGVLDMAALQHAALLEVCREAGLRPEVERIIHAAEGFARESLSPFEMAHRGVTDANSALRRINEILEEQLQRIARELHDEAGQLLASVHLALHEVARDVAPAAKERIAGVRVHLDQIEEQLRRLSHELRPLILDDLGLVPALQFLGEGVARRSGIAVIVKCDREERMAPLVETALYRIAQEALNNAARHAHASRVTITLLHENGHVRCSIRDDGVGFSPDAESTPQGRRGLGLIGIRERITPLSGTFEILSGEKKGTELLVTIPLVTNSA
;
A
#
# COMPACT_ATOMS: atom_id res chain seq x y z
N MET A 1 -17.21 29.24 5.98
CA MET A 1 -17.70 28.01 5.32
C MET A 1 -19.23 27.96 5.20
N ILE A 2 -20.00 28.47 6.18
CA ILE A 2 -21.48 28.44 6.15
C ILE A 2 -22.08 29.35 5.04
N ASP A 3 -21.51 30.52 4.77
CA ASP A 3 -21.97 31.45 3.74
C ASP A 3 -21.80 30.95 2.29
N GLY A 4 -20.76 30.18 2.02
CA GLY A 4 -20.50 29.63 0.69
C GLY A 4 -21.45 28.49 0.31
N MET A 5 -21.88 27.67 1.27
CA MET A 5 -22.80 26.54 1.05
C MET A 5 -24.22 27.08 0.71
N SER A 6 -24.75 28.03 1.45
CA SER A 6 -26.05 28.67 1.19
C SER A 6 -26.11 29.32 -0.20
N THR A 7 -25.04 29.94 -0.66
CA THR A 7 -24.94 30.51 -2.02
C THR A 7 -24.91 29.43 -3.09
N PHE A 8 -24.25 28.29 -2.84
CA PHE A 8 -24.19 27.17 -3.76
C PHE A 8 -25.55 26.45 -3.88
N GLU A 9 -26.23 26.22 -2.76
CA GLU A 9 -27.59 25.64 -2.70
C GLU A 9 -28.58 26.48 -3.52
N ALA A 10 -28.59 27.80 -3.34
CA ALA A 10 -29.44 28.70 -4.11
C ALA A 10 -29.16 28.65 -5.62
N ARG A 11 -27.89 28.60 -6.02
CA ARG A 11 -27.48 28.48 -7.42
C ARG A 11 -27.94 27.14 -8.03
N TYR A 12 -27.78 26.05 -7.28
CA TYR A 12 -28.19 24.72 -7.71
C TYR A 12 -29.71 24.65 -7.91
N ALA A 13 -30.51 25.12 -6.94
CA ALA A 13 -31.97 25.15 -7.01
C ALA A 13 -32.46 26.00 -8.20
N LEU A 14 -31.83 27.15 -8.45
CA LEU A 14 -32.16 28.02 -9.58
C LEU A 14 -31.87 27.31 -10.93
N ALA A 15 -30.72 26.66 -11.06
CA ALA A 15 -30.34 25.92 -12.27
C ALA A 15 -31.27 24.73 -12.53
N LEU A 16 -31.67 23.98 -11.48
CA LEU A 16 -32.62 22.89 -11.55
C LEU A 16 -34.00 23.39 -12.03
N ARG A 17 -34.50 24.50 -11.46
CA ARG A 17 -35.75 25.14 -11.93
C ARG A 17 -35.70 25.53 -13.41
N GLY A 18 -34.59 26.14 -13.86
CA GLY A 18 -34.36 26.48 -15.25
C GLY A 18 -34.38 25.28 -16.18
N HIS A 19 -33.80 24.16 -15.76
CA HIS A 19 -33.82 22.90 -16.51
C HIS A 19 -35.23 22.32 -16.62
N ILE A 20 -36.00 22.28 -15.54
CA ILE A 20 -37.39 21.79 -15.50
C ILE A 20 -38.34 22.65 -16.35
N ALA A 21 -38.12 23.98 -16.41
CA ALA A 21 -38.95 24.92 -17.15
C ALA A 21 -38.83 24.81 -18.67
N GLY A 22 -37.76 24.24 -19.21
CA GLY A 22 -37.57 24.13 -20.66
C GLY A 22 -36.12 23.83 -21.03
N GLY A 23 -35.48 22.98 -20.24
CA GLY A 23 -34.06 22.68 -20.36
C GLY A 23 -33.69 21.83 -21.58
N GLY A 24 -32.50 22.12 -22.12
CA GLY A 24 -31.81 21.35 -23.15
C GLY A 24 -30.35 21.15 -22.76
N GLU A 25 -29.47 20.85 -23.71
CA GLU A 25 -28.05 20.59 -23.50
C GLU A 25 -27.34 21.69 -22.68
N MET A 26 -27.71 22.97 -22.89
CA MET A 26 -27.10 24.10 -22.19
C MET A 26 -27.33 24.06 -20.67
N THR A 27 -28.51 23.65 -20.24
CA THR A 27 -28.85 23.53 -18.81
C THR A 27 -28.22 22.29 -18.17
N LEU A 28 -28.02 21.22 -18.92
CA LEU A 28 -27.23 20.06 -18.49
C LEU A 28 -25.74 20.40 -18.35
N HIS A 29 -25.20 21.23 -19.25
CA HIS A 29 -23.86 21.75 -19.11
C HIS A 29 -23.69 22.58 -17.81
N VAL A 30 -24.69 23.38 -17.44
CA VAL A 30 -24.69 24.11 -16.16
C VAL A 30 -24.68 23.13 -14.98
N ALA A 31 -25.45 22.02 -15.04
CA ALA A 31 -25.46 20.99 -14.03
C ALA A 31 -24.07 20.36 -13.86
N TYR A 32 -23.42 20.01 -14.97
CA TYR A 32 -22.07 19.48 -14.97
C TYR A 32 -21.05 20.43 -14.31
N GLU A 33 -21.08 21.72 -14.70
CA GLU A 33 -20.18 22.73 -14.13
C GLU A 33 -20.42 22.98 -12.64
N LEU A 34 -21.67 22.87 -12.17
CA LEU A 34 -22.00 22.93 -10.75
C LEU A 34 -21.39 21.72 -10.01
N GLY A 35 -21.54 20.50 -10.57
CA GLY A 35 -20.93 19.30 -10.00
C GLY A 35 -19.41 19.39 -9.96
N ARG A 36 -18.77 19.89 -11.02
CA ARG A 36 -17.31 20.09 -11.10
C ARG A 36 -16.83 21.11 -10.06
N GLY A 37 -17.57 22.22 -9.90
CA GLY A 37 -17.27 23.26 -8.90
C GLY A 37 -17.42 22.74 -7.47
N ALA A 38 -18.44 21.93 -7.20
CA ALA A 38 -18.66 21.27 -5.91
C ALA A 38 -17.50 20.33 -5.55
N LEU A 39 -17.12 19.46 -6.49
CA LEU A 39 -15.99 18.54 -6.34
C LEU A 39 -14.69 19.31 -6.05
N ALA A 40 -14.39 20.36 -6.80
CA ALA A 40 -13.21 21.20 -6.59
C ALA A 40 -13.20 21.92 -5.23
N SER A 41 -14.39 22.18 -4.68
CA SER A 41 -14.58 22.80 -3.35
C SER A 41 -14.60 21.79 -2.21
N GLY A 42 -14.41 20.48 -2.49
CA GLY A 42 -14.39 19.43 -1.49
C GLY A 42 -15.79 18.97 -0.99
N VAL A 43 -16.86 19.33 -1.72
CA VAL A 43 -18.22 18.84 -1.42
C VAL A 43 -18.30 17.36 -1.74
N GLY A 44 -18.83 16.55 -0.81
CA GLY A 44 -19.00 15.11 -0.98
C GLY A 44 -20.16 14.74 -1.91
N VAL A 45 -20.15 13.53 -2.49
CA VAL A 45 -21.23 13.04 -3.35
C VAL A 45 -22.55 12.91 -2.57
N LEU A 46 -22.49 12.58 -1.29
CA LEU A 46 -23.68 12.49 -0.42
C LEU A 46 -24.28 13.87 -0.13
N ASP A 47 -23.45 14.90 0.02
CA ASP A 47 -23.89 16.28 0.19
C ASP A 47 -24.58 16.79 -1.09
N MET A 48 -24.02 16.45 -2.26
CA MET A 48 -24.65 16.74 -3.55
C MET A 48 -26.00 16.06 -3.70
N ALA A 49 -26.13 14.79 -3.28
CA ALA A 49 -27.39 14.06 -3.34
C ALA A 49 -28.44 14.67 -2.38
N ALA A 50 -28.04 15.07 -1.18
CA ALA A 50 -28.93 15.75 -0.21
C ALA A 50 -29.41 17.10 -0.76
N LEU A 51 -28.51 17.86 -1.38
CA LEU A 51 -28.81 19.14 -2.00
C LEU A 51 -29.79 18.99 -3.19
N GLN A 52 -29.57 17.99 -4.05
CA GLN A 52 -30.48 17.62 -5.13
C GLN A 52 -31.88 17.29 -4.60
N HIS A 53 -31.95 16.49 -3.53
CA HIS A 53 -33.22 16.08 -2.91
C HIS A 53 -33.98 17.30 -2.34
N ALA A 54 -33.28 18.19 -1.63
CA ALA A 54 -33.87 19.39 -1.07
C ALA A 54 -34.43 20.33 -2.15
N ALA A 55 -33.65 20.58 -3.22
CA ALA A 55 -34.06 21.40 -4.35
C ALA A 55 -35.28 20.80 -5.09
N LEU A 56 -35.30 19.48 -5.29
CA LEU A 56 -36.43 18.79 -5.93
C LEU A 56 -37.72 18.90 -5.09
N LEU A 57 -37.65 18.70 -3.78
CA LEU A 57 -38.80 18.85 -2.88
C LEU A 57 -39.39 20.25 -2.95
N GLU A 58 -38.56 21.28 -3.02
CA GLU A 58 -39.02 22.67 -3.14
C GLU A 58 -39.82 22.89 -4.44
N VAL A 59 -39.28 22.43 -5.58
CA VAL A 59 -39.95 22.55 -6.88
C VAL A 59 -41.26 21.73 -6.92
N CYS A 60 -41.32 20.53 -6.35
CA CYS A 60 -42.53 19.71 -6.30
C CYS A 60 -43.62 20.34 -5.43
N ARG A 61 -43.28 21.04 -4.36
CA ARG A 61 -44.27 21.77 -3.51
C ARG A 61 -44.94 22.90 -4.28
N GLU A 62 -44.28 23.53 -5.23
CA GLU A 62 -44.84 24.61 -6.04
C GLU A 62 -45.76 24.09 -7.15
N ALA A 63 -45.59 22.85 -7.63
CA ALA A 63 -46.22 22.35 -8.85
C ALA A 63 -47.66 21.81 -8.71
N GLY A 64 -48.12 21.42 -7.54
CA GLY A 64 -49.52 21.15 -7.19
C GLY A 64 -50.31 20.03 -7.89
N LEU A 65 -49.96 19.51 -9.08
CA LEU A 65 -50.72 18.53 -9.88
C LEU A 65 -49.86 17.31 -10.28
N ARG A 66 -50.48 16.08 -10.26
CA ARG A 66 -49.75 14.82 -10.53
C ARG A 66 -48.99 14.74 -11.86
N PRO A 67 -49.55 15.12 -13.03
CA PRO A 67 -48.78 15.03 -14.29
C PRO A 67 -47.60 15.97 -14.36
N GLU A 68 -47.69 17.11 -13.69
CA GLU A 68 -46.60 18.06 -13.59
C GLU A 68 -45.45 17.50 -12.72
N VAL A 69 -45.78 16.79 -11.66
CA VAL A 69 -44.79 16.16 -10.77
C VAL A 69 -43.99 15.08 -11.46
N GLU A 70 -44.60 14.22 -12.29
CA GLU A 70 -43.86 13.21 -13.07
C GLU A 70 -42.87 13.86 -14.04
N ARG A 71 -43.27 14.93 -14.74
CA ARG A 71 -42.38 15.67 -15.64
C ARG A 71 -41.21 16.29 -14.88
N ILE A 72 -41.45 16.85 -13.68
CA ILE A 72 -40.44 17.43 -12.81
C ILE A 72 -39.45 16.37 -12.38
N ILE A 73 -39.90 15.20 -11.95
CA ILE A 73 -39.02 14.11 -11.50
C ILE A 73 -38.10 13.65 -12.62
N HIS A 74 -38.64 13.43 -13.84
CA HIS A 74 -37.82 13.00 -14.99
C HIS A 74 -36.78 14.06 -15.39
N ALA A 75 -37.17 15.33 -15.42
CA ALA A 75 -36.19 16.39 -15.71
C ALA A 75 -35.11 16.49 -14.62
N ALA A 76 -35.51 16.39 -13.35
CA ALA A 76 -34.58 16.42 -12.24
C ALA A 76 -33.62 15.23 -12.24
N GLU A 77 -34.05 14.05 -12.71
CA GLU A 77 -33.18 12.88 -12.86
C GLU A 77 -32.03 13.16 -13.85
N GLY A 78 -32.32 13.73 -15.00
CA GLY A 78 -31.35 14.11 -16.01
C GLY A 78 -30.34 15.12 -15.47
N PHE A 79 -30.83 16.13 -14.77
CA PHE A 79 -30.01 17.17 -14.15
C PHE A 79 -29.11 16.59 -13.05
N ALA A 80 -29.65 15.72 -12.18
CA ALA A 80 -28.88 15.05 -11.13
C ALA A 80 -27.76 14.19 -11.72
N ARG A 81 -28.06 13.40 -12.75
CA ARG A 81 -27.07 12.55 -13.42
C ARG A 81 -25.91 13.38 -13.94
N GLU A 82 -26.19 14.51 -14.58
CA GLU A 82 -25.16 15.38 -15.13
C GLU A 82 -24.35 16.06 -14.01
N SER A 83 -25.00 16.53 -12.95
CA SER A 83 -24.32 17.17 -11.81
C SER A 83 -23.44 16.21 -11.00
N LEU A 84 -23.75 14.90 -11.02
CA LEU A 84 -22.96 13.86 -10.35
C LEU A 84 -21.87 13.23 -11.26
N SER A 85 -21.97 13.43 -12.58
CA SER A 85 -21.01 12.89 -13.56
C SER A 85 -19.54 13.23 -13.23
N PRO A 86 -19.17 14.45 -12.82
CA PRO A 86 -17.78 14.76 -12.44
C PRO A 86 -17.25 13.93 -11.28
N PHE A 87 -18.11 13.58 -10.32
CA PHE A 87 -17.72 12.75 -9.18
C PHE A 87 -17.43 11.30 -9.62
N GLU A 88 -18.25 10.76 -10.51
CA GLU A 88 -18.04 9.43 -11.08
C GLU A 88 -16.76 9.38 -11.92
N MET A 89 -16.51 10.41 -12.75
CA MET A 89 -15.30 10.50 -13.55
C MET A 89 -14.05 10.60 -12.67
N ALA A 90 -14.09 11.39 -11.60
CA ALA A 90 -12.98 11.50 -10.65
C ALA A 90 -12.73 10.17 -9.93
N HIS A 91 -13.78 9.47 -9.49
CA HIS A 91 -13.66 8.17 -8.84
C HIS A 91 -13.07 7.11 -9.79
N ARG A 92 -13.55 7.04 -11.03
CA ARG A 92 -13.00 6.14 -12.06
C ARG A 92 -11.53 6.48 -12.33
N GLY A 93 -11.19 7.76 -12.51
CA GLY A 93 -9.80 8.18 -12.75
C GLY A 93 -8.85 7.77 -11.62
N VAL A 94 -9.25 7.89 -10.37
CA VAL A 94 -8.47 7.42 -9.21
C VAL A 94 -8.33 5.89 -9.22
N THR A 95 -9.41 5.17 -9.52
CA THR A 95 -9.38 3.70 -9.59
C THR A 95 -8.47 3.20 -10.70
N ASP A 96 -8.55 3.81 -11.89
CA ASP A 96 -7.70 3.47 -13.04
C ASP A 96 -6.23 3.79 -12.78
N ALA A 97 -5.94 4.95 -12.19
CA ALA A 97 -4.58 5.33 -11.80
C ALA A 97 -3.99 4.36 -10.76
N ASN A 98 -4.77 3.97 -9.75
CA ASN A 98 -4.35 2.99 -8.76
C ASN A 98 -4.09 1.62 -9.39
N SER A 99 -4.94 1.18 -10.33
CA SER A 99 -4.74 -0.10 -11.02
C SER A 99 -3.49 -0.09 -11.91
N ALA A 100 -3.20 1.04 -12.58
CA ALA A 100 -1.98 1.23 -13.36
C ALA A 100 -0.73 1.23 -12.48
N LEU A 101 -0.76 1.91 -11.33
CA LEU A 101 0.33 1.90 -10.36
C LEU A 101 0.61 0.51 -9.80
N ARG A 102 -0.43 -0.29 -9.55
CA ARG A 102 -0.27 -1.69 -9.11
C ARG A 102 0.47 -2.51 -10.16
N ARG A 103 0.05 -2.44 -11.42
CA ARG A 103 0.72 -3.15 -12.53
C ARG A 103 2.18 -2.75 -12.67
N ILE A 104 2.48 -1.45 -12.55
CA ILE A 104 3.87 -0.96 -12.61
C ILE A 104 4.68 -1.54 -11.44
N ASN A 105 4.12 -1.56 -10.22
CA ASN A 105 4.79 -2.13 -9.06
C ASN A 105 5.04 -3.64 -9.20
N GLU A 106 4.06 -4.40 -9.72
CA GLU A 106 4.21 -5.83 -9.99
C GLU A 106 5.34 -6.09 -11.00
N ILE A 107 5.34 -5.38 -12.13
CA ILE A 107 6.40 -5.47 -13.14
C ILE A 107 7.76 -5.11 -12.54
N LEU A 108 7.84 -4.05 -11.74
CA LEU A 108 9.08 -3.63 -11.11
C LEU A 108 9.60 -4.69 -10.12
N GLU A 109 8.71 -5.28 -9.32
CA GLU A 109 9.05 -6.36 -8.40
C GLU A 109 9.58 -7.59 -9.14
N GLU A 110 8.95 -7.98 -10.26
CA GLU A 110 9.42 -9.09 -11.11
C GLU A 110 10.80 -8.79 -11.73
N GLN A 111 11.03 -7.56 -12.20
CA GLN A 111 12.33 -7.16 -12.74
C GLN A 111 13.43 -7.17 -11.69
N LEU A 112 13.15 -6.62 -10.50
CA LEU A 112 14.09 -6.63 -9.37
C LEU A 112 14.44 -8.06 -8.95
N GLN A 113 13.44 -8.97 -8.96
CA GLN A 113 13.66 -10.38 -8.69
C GLN A 113 14.60 -11.03 -9.71
N ARG A 114 14.38 -10.75 -11.00
CA ARG A 114 15.21 -11.30 -12.06
C ARG A 114 16.66 -10.81 -11.91
N ILE A 115 16.84 -9.48 -11.74
CA ILE A 115 18.16 -8.89 -11.55
C ILE A 115 18.88 -9.48 -10.33
N ALA A 116 18.16 -9.63 -9.20
CA ALA A 116 18.76 -10.19 -7.99
C ALA A 116 19.25 -11.64 -8.19
N ARG A 117 18.47 -12.48 -8.92
CA ARG A 117 18.88 -13.85 -9.27
C ARG A 117 20.06 -13.87 -10.23
N GLU A 118 20.01 -13.10 -11.31
CA GLU A 118 21.11 -13.00 -12.28
C GLU A 118 22.42 -12.56 -11.60
N LEU A 119 22.34 -11.53 -10.72
CA LEU A 119 23.49 -11.09 -9.95
C LEU A 119 24.04 -12.18 -9.00
N HIS A 120 23.17 -12.92 -8.34
CA HIS A 120 23.57 -13.98 -7.43
C HIS A 120 24.22 -15.14 -8.20
N ASP A 121 23.59 -15.59 -9.27
CA ASP A 121 24.04 -16.76 -10.02
C ASP A 121 25.32 -16.47 -10.82
N GLU A 122 25.34 -15.40 -11.62
CA GLU A 122 26.50 -15.09 -12.48
C GLU A 122 27.70 -14.60 -11.67
N ALA A 123 27.51 -13.61 -10.80
CA ALA A 123 28.61 -13.08 -10.02
C ALA A 123 29.11 -14.07 -8.97
N GLY A 124 28.21 -14.87 -8.36
CA GLY A 124 28.59 -15.93 -7.44
C GLY A 124 29.44 -17.01 -8.09
N GLN A 125 29.06 -17.47 -9.31
CA GLN A 125 29.83 -18.45 -10.09
C GLN A 125 31.21 -17.89 -10.48
N LEU A 126 31.30 -16.63 -10.92
CA LEU A 126 32.56 -16.00 -11.25
C LEU A 126 33.49 -15.90 -10.03
N LEU A 127 32.97 -15.45 -8.88
CA LEU A 127 33.75 -15.36 -7.63
C LEU A 127 34.24 -16.74 -7.18
N ALA A 128 33.40 -17.77 -7.24
CA ALA A 128 33.77 -19.13 -6.91
C ALA A 128 34.90 -19.64 -7.82
N SER A 129 34.85 -19.35 -9.14
CA SER A 129 35.89 -19.73 -10.08
C SER A 129 37.23 -19.04 -9.78
N VAL A 130 37.20 -17.74 -9.41
CA VAL A 130 38.39 -16.98 -9.01
C VAL A 130 38.98 -17.50 -7.72
N HIS A 131 38.15 -17.84 -6.72
CA HIS A 131 38.61 -18.47 -5.48
C HIS A 131 39.32 -19.79 -5.72
N LEU A 132 38.77 -20.63 -6.63
CA LEU A 132 39.38 -21.91 -7.00
C LEU A 132 40.76 -21.69 -7.68
N ALA A 133 40.83 -20.79 -8.65
CA ALA A 133 42.07 -20.45 -9.35
C ALA A 133 43.13 -19.90 -8.38
N LEU A 134 42.77 -19.03 -7.44
CA LEU A 134 43.68 -18.52 -6.43
C LEU A 134 44.15 -19.62 -5.47
N HIS A 135 43.29 -20.59 -5.19
CA HIS A 135 43.65 -21.74 -4.37
C HIS A 135 44.73 -22.62 -5.06
N GLU A 136 44.56 -22.88 -6.35
CA GLU A 136 45.53 -23.64 -7.17
C GLU A 136 46.89 -22.92 -7.23
N VAL A 137 46.88 -21.62 -7.59
CA VAL A 137 48.13 -20.83 -7.67
C VAL A 137 48.83 -20.75 -6.31
N ALA A 138 48.11 -20.69 -5.18
CA ALA A 138 48.69 -20.61 -3.86
C ALA A 138 49.47 -21.89 -3.43
N ARG A 139 49.29 -23.03 -4.12
CA ARG A 139 50.03 -24.26 -3.80
C ARG A 139 51.47 -24.19 -4.15
N ASP A 140 51.85 -23.57 -5.29
CA ASP A 140 53.15 -23.68 -5.91
C ASP A 140 54.00 -22.39 -5.82
N VAL A 141 53.56 -21.39 -5.02
CA VAL A 141 54.27 -20.11 -4.93
C VAL A 141 55.06 -19.93 -3.61
N ALA A 142 56.05 -19.04 -3.63
CA ALA A 142 56.85 -18.68 -2.48
C ALA A 142 56.00 -18.06 -1.35
N PRO A 143 56.46 -18.16 -0.06
CA PRO A 143 55.71 -17.68 1.11
C PRO A 143 55.24 -16.21 1.00
N ALA A 144 56.09 -15.30 0.49
CA ALA A 144 55.71 -13.90 0.28
C ALA A 144 54.58 -13.69 -0.74
N ALA A 145 54.48 -14.56 -1.74
CA ALA A 145 53.36 -14.52 -2.71
C ALA A 145 52.08 -15.10 -2.10
N LYS A 146 52.18 -16.11 -1.24
CA LYS A 146 51.02 -16.66 -0.50
C LYS A 146 50.34 -15.61 0.36
N GLU A 147 51.10 -14.76 1.04
CA GLU A 147 50.55 -13.68 1.86
C GLU A 147 49.81 -12.64 1.02
N ARG A 148 50.31 -12.30 -0.18
CA ARG A 148 49.63 -11.41 -1.12
C ARG A 148 48.34 -12.01 -1.67
N ILE A 149 48.35 -13.31 -1.99
CA ILE A 149 47.15 -14.04 -2.43
C ILE A 149 46.11 -14.08 -1.32
N ALA A 150 46.51 -14.29 -0.04
CA ALA A 150 45.61 -14.24 1.08
C ALA A 150 44.92 -12.86 1.22
N GLY A 151 45.64 -11.75 1.00
CA GLY A 151 45.08 -10.41 0.96
C GLY A 151 44.04 -10.24 -0.17
N VAL A 152 44.28 -10.78 -1.36
CA VAL A 152 43.31 -10.75 -2.46
C VAL A 152 42.05 -11.54 -2.11
N ARG A 153 42.18 -12.71 -1.45
CA ARG A 153 41.02 -13.51 -1.01
C ARG A 153 40.14 -12.73 -0.02
N VAL A 154 40.72 -12.01 0.92
CA VAL A 154 39.94 -11.16 1.85
C VAL A 154 39.11 -10.12 1.10
N HIS A 155 39.62 -9.51 0.03
CA HIS A 155 38.87 -8.56 -0.78
C HIS A 155 37.75 -9.24 -1.58
N LEU A 156 37.99 -10.45 -2.09
CA LEU A 156 36.96 -11.23 -2.79
C LEU A 156 35.83 -11.63 -1.83
N ASP A 157 36.12 -12.05 -0.61
CA ASP A 157 35.14 -12.36 0.42
C ASP A 157 34.29 -11.11 0.76
N GLN A 158 34.91 -9.92 0.79
CA GLN A 158 34.20 -8.66 0.98
C GLN A 158 33.27 -8.33 -0.19
N ILE A 159 33.71 -8.55 -1.42
CA ILE A 159 32.88 -8.35 -2.63
C ILE A 159 31.70 -9.32 -2.63
N GLU A 160 31.95 -10.59 -2.30
CA GLU A 160 30.88 -11.59 -2.18
C GLU A 160 29.81 -11.18 -1.16
N GLU A 161 30.23 -10.73 0.01
CA GLU A 161 29.31 -10.25 1.04
C GLU A 161 28.55 -8.99 0.61
N GLN A 162 29.19 -8.06 -0.12
CA GLN A 162 28.50 -6.88 -0.66
C GLN A 162 27.47 -7.27 -1.74
N LEU A 163 27.81 -8.18 -2.64
CA LEU A 163 26.91 -8.71 -3.66
C LEU A 163 25.71 -9.41 -3.03
N ARG A 164 25.95 -10.24 -2.02
CA ARG A 164 24.90 -10.89 -1.25
C ARG A 164 23.95 -9.87 -0.61
N ARG A 165 24.49 -8.81 0.00
CA ARG A 165 23.67 -7.71 0.56
C ARG A 165 22.84 -7.01 -0.51
N LEU A 166 23.41 -6.65 -1.66
CA LEU A 166 22.71 -6.00 -2.76
C LEU A 166 21.58 -6.88 -3.31
N SER A 167 21.84 -8.16 -3.51
CA SER A 167 20.82 -9.12 -3.96
C SER A 167 19.66 -9.21 -2.96
N HIS A 168 19.97 -9.16 -1.65
CA HIS A 168 18.95 -9.17 -0.59
C HIS A 168 18.22 -7.82 -0.43
N GLU A 169 18.83 -6.68 -0.76
CA GLU A 169 18.15 -5.38 -0.78
C GLU A 169 17.19 -5.26 -1.97
N LEU A 170 17.56 -5.79 -3.12
CA LEU A 170 16.74 -5.80 -4.33
C LEU A 170 15.53 -6.74 -4.17
N ARG A 171 15.76 -7.96 -3.67
CA ARG A 171 14.73 -8.91 -3.24
C ARG A 171 15.36 -9.94 -2.30
N PRO A 172 14.67 -10.34 -1.22
CA PRO A 172 15.21 -11.36 -0.35
C PRO A 172 15.14 -12.74 -1.04
N LEU A 173 16.18 -13.11 -1.79
CA LEU A 173 16.39 -14.50 -2.23
C LEU A 173 16.32 -15.46 -1.05
N ILE A 174 16.73 -14.98 0.13
CA ILE A 174 16.58 -15.68 1.40
C ILE A 174 15.15 -16.14 1.68
N LEU A 175 14.13 -15.42 1.16
CA LEU A 175 12.73 -15.80 1.30
C LEU A 175 12.42 -17.04 0.45
N ASP A 176 12.95 -17.09 -0.77
CA ASP A 176 12.75 -18.21 -1.70
C ASP A 176 13.53 -19.45 -1.21
N ASP A 177 14.77 -19.26 -0.74
CA ASP A 177 15.69 -20.35 -0.36
C ASP A 177 15.44 -20.87 1.06
N LEU A 178 15.32 -19.99 2.04
CA LEU A 178 15.29 -20.33 3.46
C LEU A 178 13.91 -20.12 4.13
N GLY A 179 12.99 -19.42 3.46
CA GLY A 179 11.64 -19.16 3.96
C GLY A 179 11.49 -17.87 4.76
N LEU A 180 10.28 -17.66 5.27
CA LEU A 180 9.87 -16.39 5.87
C LEU A 180 10.66 -16.03 7.14
N VAL A 181 10.86 -16.96 8.07
CA VAL A 181 11.47 -16.66 9.38
C VAL A 181 12.90 -16.19 9.24
N PRO A 182 13.82 -16.89 8.53
CA PRO A 182 15.18 -16.39 8.28
C PRO A 182 15.19 -15.06 7.52
N ALA A 183 14.27 -14.87 6.56
CA ALA A 183 14.18 -13.61 5.82
C ALA A 183 13.78 -12.43 6.73
N LEU A 184 12.86 -12.63 7.67
CA LEU A 184 12.48 -11.61 8.66
C LEU A 184 13.59 -11.31 9.66
N GLN A 185 14.35 -12.32 10.09
CA GLN A 185 15.52 -12.14 10.96
C GLN A 185 16.59 -11.29 10.27
N PHE A 186 16.92 -11.60 9.03
CA PHE A 186 17.87 -10.83 8.23
C PHE A 186 17.40 -9.39 7.99
N LEU A 187 16.12 -9.18 7.67
CA LEU A 187 15.50 -7.86 7.54
C LEU A 187 15.63 -7.08 8.84
N GLY A 188 15.33 -7.71 9.97
CA GLY A 188 15.42 -7.12 11.31
C GLY A 188 16.84 -6.69 11.67
N GLU A 189 17.86 -7.51 11.38
CA GLU A 189 19.26 -7.18 11.57
C GLU A 189 19.68 -5.97 10.72
N GLY A 190 19.21 -5.91 9.47
CA GLY A 190 19.45 -4.77 8.59
C GLY A 190 18.88 -3.46 9.14
N VAL A 191 17.68 -3.49 9.70
CA VAL A 191 17.03 -2.34 10.34
C VAL A 191 17.79 -1.98 11.62
N ALA A 192 18.12 -2.94 12.47
CA ALA A 192 18.87 -2.71 13.72
C ALA A 192 20.21 -2.00 13.47
N ARG A 193 20.96 -2.42 12.45
CA ARG A 193 22.24 -1.77 12.08
C ARG A 193 22.08 -0.33 11.62
N ARG A 194 20.98 0.01 10.90
CA ARG A 194 20.77 1.36 10.34
C ARG A 194 20.12 2.33 11.31
N SER A 195 19.19 1.86 12.12
CA SER A 195 18.34 2.70 12.98
C SER A 195 18.58 2.54 14.48
N GLY A 196 19.34 1.52 14.90
CA GLY A 196 19.55 1.21 16.32
C GLY A 196 18.34 0.55 17.01
N ILE A 197 17.27 0.24 16.27
CA ILE A 197 16.05 -0.39 16.81
C ILE A 197 16.29 -1.89 16.98
N ALA A 198 16.05 -2.43 18.16
CA ALA A 198 16.11 -3.87 18.39
C ALA A 198 14.91 -4.57 17.72
N VAL A 199 15.16 -5.51 16.80
CA VAL A 199 14.10 -6.29 16.14
C VAL A 199 14.18 -7.74 16.64
N ILE A 200 13.04 -8.25 17.13
CA ILE A 200 12.90 -9.60 17.66
C ILE A 200 11.88 -10.34 16.81
N VAL A 201 12.26 -11.48 16.24
CA VAL A 201 11.36 -12.37 15.49
C VAL A 201 11.09 -13.59 16.34
N LYS A 202 9.79 -13.90 16.54
CA LYS A 202 9.30 -15.07 17.26
C LYS A 202 8.40 -15.86 16.33
N CYS A 203 8.56 -17.18 16.32
CA CYS A 203 7.74 -18.07 15.53
C CYS A 203 7.46 -19.34 16.35
N ASP A 204 6.25 -19.87 16.27
CA ASP A 204 5.87 -21.14 16.90
C ASP A 204 6.30 -22.33 16.04
N ARG A 205 6.29 -22.19 14.69
CA ARG A 205 6.67 -23.23 13.73
C ARG A 205 7.36 -22.62 12.52
N GLU A 206 8.51 -23.19 12.13
CA GLU A 206 9.25 -22.82 10.94
C GLU A 206 8.83 -23.68 9.74
N GLU A 207 7.55 -23.65 9.39
CA GLU A 207 7.01 -24.35 8.22
C GLU A 207 6.91 -23.43 7.02
N ARG A 208 7.16 -23.98 5.81
CA ARG A 208 7.00 -23.23 4.56
C ARG A 208 5.51 -23.01 4.28
N MET A 209 5.19 -21.82 3.88
CA MET A 209 3.85 -21.45 3.44
C MET A 209 3.82 -21.27 1.92
N ALA A 210 2.63 -21.05 1.35
CA ALA A 210 2.52 -20.71 -0.06
C ALA A 210 3.36 -19.44 -0.37
N PRO A 211 4.13 -19.40 -1.48
CA PRO A 211 5.04 -18.28 -1.78
C PRO A 211 4.38 -16.90 -1.75
N LEU A 212 3.11 -16.81 -2.16
CA LEU A 212 2.33 -15.58 -2.10
C LEU A 212 2.09 -15.11 -0.66
N VAL A 213 1.86 -16.02 0.28
CA VAL A 213 1.66 -15.72 1.70
C VAL A 213 2.97 -15.24 2.32
N GLU A 214 4.07 -15.97 2.10
CA GLU A 214 5.39 -15.59 2.62
C GLU A 214 5.82 -14.21 2.09
N THR A 215 5.63 -13.95 0.78
CA THR A 215 5.95 -12.66 0.17
C THR A 215 5.09 -11.54 0.75
N ALA A 216 3.79 -11.75 0.93
CA ALA A 216 2.90 -10.74 1.51
C ALA A 216 3.32 -10.39 2.95
N LEU A 217 3.55 -11.39 3.80
CA LEU A 217 3.97 -11.20 5.19
C LEU A 217 5.34 -10.51 5.29
N TYR A 218 6.28 -10.88 4.43
CA TYR A 218 7.59 -10.23 4.36
C TYR A 218 7.48 -8.74 4.01
N ARG A 219 6.69 -8.40 2.97
CA ARG A 219 6.48 -7.01 2.54
C ARG A 219 5.76 -6.17 3.60
N ILE A 220 4.81 -6.77 4.31
CA ILE A 220 4.13 -6.12 5.43
C ILE A 220 5.11 -5.82 6.56
N ALA A 221 5.95 -6.79 6.91
CA ALA A 221 6.98 -6.60 7.92
C ALA A 221 8.01 -5.52 7.51
N GLN A 222 8.42 -5.49 6.25
CA GLN A 222 9.30 -4.47 5.70
C GLN A 222 8.71 -3.07 5.84
N GLU A 223 7.43 -2.89 5.48
CA GLU A 223 6.72 -1.61 5.61
C GLU A 223 6.58 -1.19 7.08
N ALA A 224 6.19 -2.13 7.96
CA ALA A 224 6.05 -1.87 9.39
C ALA A 224 7.38 -1.46 10.03
N LEU A 225 8.47 -2.15 9.71
CA LEU A 225 9.81 -1.81 10.20
C LEU A 225 10.29 -0.45 9.67
N ASN A 226 10.00 -0.12 8.40
CA ASN A 226 10.29 1.20 7.84
C ASN A 226 9.51 2.30 8.55
N ASN A 227 8.23 2.06 8.86
CA ASN A 227 7.38 3.01 9.58
C ASN A 227 7.89 3.20 11.01
N ALA A 228 8.26 2.13 11.71
CA ALA A 228 8.86 2.19 13.03
C ALA A 228 10.16 3.01 13.02
N ALA A 229 11.04 2.79 12.03
CA ALA A 229 12.31 3.49 11.91
C ALA A 229 12.18 4.98 11.57
N ARG A 230 11.14 5.35 10.79
CA ARG A 230 10.96 6.75 10.33
C ARG A 230 10.08 7.59 11.24
N HIS A 231 9.10 6.98 11.92
CA HIS A 231 7.99 7.71 12.52
C HIS A 231 7.73 7.39 13.98
N ALA A 232 8.05 6.17 14.44
CA ALA A 232 7.60 5.74 15.76
C ALA A 232 8.54 6.16 16.91
N HIS A 233 9.79 6.54 16.65
CA HIS A 233 10.81 6.70 17.69
C HIS A 233 10.88 5.48 18.63
N ALA A 234 10.69 4.29 18.05
CA ALA A 234 10.68 3.03 18.80
C ALA A 234 12.10 2.59 19.18
N SER A 235 12.23 1.93 20.31
CA SER A 235 13.47 1.25 20.70
C SER A 235 13.47 -0.22 20.33
N ARG A 236 12.30 -0.81 20.16
CA ARG A 236 12.12 -2.24 19.88
C ARG A 236 10.92 -2.48 18.98
N VAL A 237 11.09 -3.44 18.05
CA VAL A 237 9.98 -4.03 17.29
C VAL A 237 9.97 -5.54 17.50
N THR A 238 8.81 -6.10 17.75
CA THR A 238 8.62 -7.56 17.88
C THR A 238 7.71 -8.03 16.76
N ILE A 239 8.18 -9.01 15.99
CA ILE A 239 7.41 -9.72 14.97
C ILE A 239 7.08 -11.10 15.52
N THR A 240 5.82 -11.46 15.58
CA THR A 240 5.37 -12.75 16.08
C THR A 240 4.53 -13.46 15.02
N LEU A 241 4.92 -14.69 14.69
CA LEU A 241 4.20 -15.56 13.76
C LEU A 241 3.61 -16.75 14.56
N LEU A 242 2.32 -16.96 14.42
CA LEU A 242 1.58 -18.05 15.06
C LEU A 242 0.74 -18.79 14.02
N HIS A 243 0.78 -20.13 14.06
CA HIS A 243 -0.01 -20.98 13.19
C HIS A 243 -1.16 -21.60 14.00
N GLU A 244 -2.38 -21.12 13.79
CA GLU A 244 -3.56 -21.53 14.54
C GLU A 244 -4.74 -21.82 13.61
N ASN A 245 -5.39 -22.98 13.79
CA ASN A 245 -6.66 -23.32 13.12
C ASN A 245 -6.65 -23.15 11.59
N GLY A 246 -5.56 -23.49 10.91
CA GLY A 246 -5.44 -23.34 9.46
C GLY A 246 -5.20 -21.89 9.00
N HIS A 247 -4.77 -21.02 9.90
CA HIS A 247 -4.40 -19.64 9.61
C HIS A 247 -2.98 -19.36 10.10
N VAL A 248 -2.30 -18.42 9.45
CA VAL A 248 -1.12 -17.76 10.00
C VAL A 248 -1.54 -16.39 10.52
N ARG A 249 -1.18 -16.11 11.77
CA ARG A 249 -1.33 -14.81 12.41
C ARG A 249 0.04 -14.17 12.55
N CYS A 250 0.21 -13.00 11.97
CA CYS A 250 1.42 -12.18 12.10
C CYS A 250 1.09 -10.91 12.89
N SER A 251 1.74 -10.74 14.04
CA SER A 251 1.70 -9.50 14.83
C SER A 251 3.04 -8.80 14.71
N ILE A 252 3.04 -7.51 14.38
CA ILE A 252 4.22 -6.65 14.32
C ILE A 252 3.97 -5.47 15.22
N ARG A 253 4.68 -5.44 16.35
CA ARG A 253 4.47 -4.45 17.42
C ARG A 253 5.72 -3.64 17.68
N ASP A 254 5.61 -2.31 17.63
CA ASP A 254 6.61 -1.37 18.11
C ASP A 254 6.26 -0.80 19.50
N ASP A 255 7.27 -0.30 20.20
CA ASP A 255 7.15 0.37 21.50
C ASP A 255 7.22 1.91 21.36
N GLY A 256 6.90 2.45 20.19
CA GLY A 256 7.05 3.86 19.88
C GLY A 256 5.92 4.77 20.38
N VAL A 257 5.87 5.98 19.81
CA VAL A 257 4.91 7.02 20.23
C VAL A 257 3.45 6.69 19.87
N GLY A 258 3.24 5.77 18.90
CA GLY A 258 1.91 5.48 18.38
C GLY A 258 1.23 6.66 17.68
N PHE A 259 -0.01 6.48 17.27
CA PHE A 259 -0.86 7.51 16.65
C PHE A 259 -2.34 7.24 16.97
N SER A 260 -3.18 8.27 16.78
CA SER A 260 -4.64 8.10 16.88
C SER A 260 -5.19 7.61 15.55
N PRO A 261 -5.82 6.43 15.46
CA PRO A 261 -6.44 5.93 14.23
C PRO A 261 -7.55 6.85 13.70
N ASP A 262 -8.26 7.56 14.59
CA ASP A 262 -9.36 8.47 14.25
C ASP A 262 -8.89 9.81 13.66
N ALA A 263 -7.59 10.10 13.69
CA ALA A 263 -7.01 11.31 13.09
C ALA A 263 -6.80 11.22 11.57
N GLU A 264 -7.47 10.30 10.89
CA GLU A 264 -7.40 10.08 9.42
C GLU A 264 -7.93 11.26 8.58
N SER A 265 -8.39 12.34 9.20
CA SER A 265 -9.01 13.49 8.52
C SER A 265 -8.05 14.62 8.17
N THR A 266 -6.75 14.43 8.17
CA THR A 266 -5.82 15.49 7.75
C THR A 266 -5.53 15.44 6.24
N PRO A 267 -5.67 16.58 5.49
CA PRO A 267 -5.58 16.65 4.03
C PRO A 267 -4.20 16.38 3.42
N GLN A 268 -3.23 15.97 4.23
CA GLN A 268 -1.86 15.73 3.77
C GLN A 268 -1.63 14.22 3.51
N GLY A 269 -2.14 13.72 2.41
CA GLY A 269 -2.14 12.38 1.83
C GLY A 269 -0.88 11.50 1.85
N ARG A 270 0.07 11.69 2.76
CA ARG A 270 1.31 10.90 2.85
C ARG A 270 1.30 9.76 3.88
N ARG A 271 0.40 9.78 4.89
CA ARG A 271 0.34 8.72 5.92
C ARG A 271 -0.48 7.49 5.53
N GLY A 272 -1.37 7.60 4.54
CA GLY A 272 -2.28 6.52 4.14
C GLY A 272 -1.72 5.51 3.15
N LEU A 273 -0.67 5.82 2.37
CA LEU A 273 -0.21 4.98 1.25
C LEU A 273 0.36 3.62 1.72
N GLY A 274 1.11 3.58 2.82
CA GLY A 274 1.67 2.34 3.36
C GLY A 274 0.59 1.37 3.85
N LEU A 275 -0.42 1.88 4.55
CA LEU A 275 -1.53 1.07 5.09
C LEU A 275 -2.46 0.58 3.98
N ILE A 276 -2.69 1.39 2.95
CA ILE A 276 -3.42 0.98 1.74
C ILE A 276 -2.68 -0.18 1.07
N GLY A 277 -1.37 -0.07 0.90
CA GLY A 277 -0.54 -1.12 0.31
C GLY A 277 -0.56 -2.43 1.10
N ILE A 278 -0.66 -2.38 2.44
CA ILE A 278 -0.82 -3.57 3.29
C ILE A 278 -2.18 -4.23 3.02
N ARG A 279 -3.28 -3.47 3.03
CA ARG A 279 -4.62 -4.00 2.78
C ARG A 279 -4.74 -4.64 1.41
N GLU A 280 -4.16 -4.02 0.39
CA GLU A 280 -4.15 -4.52 -0.98
C GLU A 280 -3.42 -5.86 -1.15
N ARG A 281 -2.37 -6.10 -0.39
CA ARG A 281 -1.63 -7.37 -0.41
C ARG A 281 -2.34 -8.51 0.31
N ILE A 282 -3.18 -8.19 1.29
CA ILE A 282 -3.90 -9.18 2.11
C ILE A 282 -5.21 -9.59 1.47
N THR A 283 -5.91 -8.68 0.79
CA THR A 283 -7.23 -8.92 0.18
C THR A 283 -7.23 -10.13 -0.79
N PRO A 284 -6.26 -10.30 -1.72
CA PRO A 284 -6.22 -11.46 -2.61
C PRO A 284 -6.01 -12.79 -1.90
N LEU A 285 -5.45 -12.75 -0.67
CA LEU A 285 -5.20 -13.92 0.17
C LEU A 285 -6.36 -14.22 1.13
N SER A 286 -7.50 -13.54 0.97
CA SER A 286 -8.66 -13.63 1.88
C SER A 286 -8.29 -13.38 3.35
N GLY A 287 -7.24 -12.60 3.57
CA GLY A 287 -6.75 -12.26 4.89
C GLY A 287 -7.46 -11.07 5.52
N THR A 288 -7.29 -10.91 6.83
CA THR A 288 -7.77 -9.76 7.60
C THR A 288 -6.60 -8.96 8.15
N PHE A 289 -6.85 -7.67 8.40
CA PHE A 289 -5.85 -6.72 8.86
C PHE A 289 -6.45 -5.75 9.87
N GLU A 290 -5.79 -5.61 11.02
CA GLU A 290 -6.15 -4.69 12.09
C GLU A 290 -4.94 -3.87 12.54
N ILE A 291 -5.19 -2.64 12.94
CA ILE A 291 -4.19 -1.74 13.52
C ILE A 291 -4.65 -1.33 14.91
N LEU A 292 -3.82 -1.61 15.88
CA LEU A 292 -4.02 -1.17 17.26
C LEU A 292 -2.92 -0.14 17.57
N SER A 293 -3.28 1.12 17.70
CA SER A 293 -2.35 2.19 18.04
C SER A 293 -2.98 3.18 19.01
N GLY A 294 -2.17 3.84 19.80
CA GLY A 294 -2.59 4.87 20.71
C GLY A 294 -1.40 5.72 21.16
N GLU A 295 -1.65 6.96 21.56
CA GLU A 295 -0.60 7.85 22.01
C GLU A 295 0.24 7.23 23.13
N LYS A 296 1.56 7.17 22.92
CA LYS A 296 2.56 6.56 23.83
C LYS A 296 2.36 5.08 24.13
N LYS A 297 1.60 4.35 23.29
CA LYS A 297 1.36 2.91 23.44
C LYS A 297 2.02 2.07 22.35
N GLY A 298 2.69 2.73 21.39
CA GLY A 298 3.23 2.10 20.21
C GLY A 298 2.15 1.75 19.19
N THR A 299 2.54 0.97 18.20
CA THR A 299 1.62 0.47 17.17
C THR A 299 1.75 -1.04 17.05
N GLU A 300 0.62 -1.73 16.93
CA GLU A 300 0.56 -3.15 16.60
C GLU A 300 -0.23 -3.34 15.32
N LEU A 301 0.39 -3.97 14.33
CA LEU A 301 -0.24 -4.46 13.11
C LEU A 301 -0.54 -5.95 13.29
N LEU A 302 -1.79 -6.31 13.15
CA LEU A 302 -2.25 -7.70 13.23
C LEU A 302 -2.79 -8.14 11.88
N VAL A 303 -2.18 -9.17 11.31
CA VAL A 303 -2.55 -9.76 10.02
C VAL A 303 -2.89 -11.23 10.25
N THR A 304 -4.01 -11.69 9.68
CA THR A 304 -4.41 -13.10 9.71
C THR A 304 -4.71 -13.56 8.28
N ILE A 305 -4.05 -14.61 7.83
CA ILE A 305 -4.21 -15.17 6.47
C ILE A 305 -4.57 -16.66 6.59
N PRO A 306 -5.63 -17.13 5.90
CA PRO A 306 -5.96 -18.54 5.85
C PRO A 306 -4.88 -19.31 5.08
N LEU A 307 -4.39 -20.38 5.67
CA LEU A 307 -3.49 -21.33 5.00
C LEU A 307 -4.38 -22.37 4.32
N VAL A 308 -4.44 -22.30 2.99
CA VAL A 308 -5.11 -23.34 2.21
C VAL A 308 -4.29 -24.62 2.39
N THR A 309 -4.80 -25.57 3.17
CA THR A 309 -4.27 -26.92 3.17
C THR A 309 -4.54 -27.52 1.80
N ASN A 310 -3.53 -27.60 0.94
CA ASN A 310 -3.59 -28.50 -0.21
C ASN A 310 -3.75 -29.90 0.35
N SER A 311 -4.99 -30.35 0.48
CA SER A 311 -5.28 -31.77 0.59
C SER A 311 -4.86 -32.39 -0.74
N ALA A 312 -3.74 -33.12 -0.69
CA ALA A 312 -3.24 -33.94 -1.78
C ALA A 312 -4.27 -35.01 -2.15
#